data_455ca8f02fd769258ea876e92042ee6c
#
_entry.id   455ca8f02fd769258ea876e92042ee6c
#
_cell.length_a   1.000
_cell.length_b   1.000
_cell.length_c   1.000
_cell.angle_alpha   90.00
_cell.angle_beta   90.00
_cell.angle_gamma   90.00
#
_symmetry.space_group_name_H-M   'P 1'
#
loop_
_entity.id
_entity.type
_entity.pdbx_description
1 polymer ?
#
loop_
_entity_poly.entity_id
_entity_poly.type
_entity_poly.pdbx_seq_one_letter_code
_entity_poly.pdbx_strand_id
1 'polypeptide(L)'
;SAKGRSSILEWLGAYRQPGRHWDVISFNHGHWDSKNDKASYQENLEKIITELKKTKAKLIWVTTCPVPNGFPPAADLIKEGRSPGRTAGVMEKFLNPWALEVMKKYSEISICDQWQFVKDNEDGIYKEFWAGKDVHFNGNPADKLGEFLGKHVLQVTRNR
;
A
#
# COMPACT_ATOMS: atom_id res chain seq x y z
N SER A 1 -0.15 -8.10 -4.64
CA SER A 1 -0.80 -8.99 -3.65
C SER A 1 -0.48 -10.47 -3.88
N ALA A 2 -0.57 -11.01 -5.10
CA ALA A 2 -0.27 -12.43 -5.37
C ALA A 2 1.16 -12.82 -4.95
N LYS A 3 2.16 -12.02 -5.32
CA LYS A 3 3.56 -12.25 -4.88
C LYS A 3 3.70 -12.10 -3.36
N GLY A 4 3.05 -11.12 -2.75
CA GLY A 4 3.04 -10.97 -1.30
C GLY A 4 2.51 -12.22 -0.61
N ARG A 5 1.39 -12.78 -1.09
CA ARG A 5 0.82 -14.02 -0.56
C ARG A 5 1.78 -15.21 -0.64
N SER A 6 2.52 -15.36 -1.74
CA SER A 6 3.44 -16.50 -1.91
C SER A 6 4.75 -16.36 -1.14
N SER A 7 5.21 -15.14 -0.89
CA SER A 7 6.52 -14.85 -0.29
C SER A 7 6.45 -14.33 1.14
N ILE A 8 5.26 -14.20 1.72
CA ILE A 8 5.08 -13.55 3.03
C ILE A 8 5.89 -14.22 4.15
N LEU A 9 5.97 -15.53 4.17
CA LEU A 9 6.72 -16.27 5.20
C LEU A 9 8.23 -16.05 5.07
N GLU A 10 8.73 -15.96 3.85
CA GLU A 10 10.13 -15.63 3.57
C GLU A 10 10.44 -14.19 4.04
N TRP A 11 9.58 -13.23 3.71
CA TRP A 11 9.77 -11.83 4.10
C TRP A 11 9.70 -11.60 5.60
N LEU A 12 8.87 -12.36 6.31
CA LEU A 12 8.78 -12.29 7.78
C LEU A 12 10.01 -12.91 8.47
N GLY A 13 10.76 -13.76 7.76
CA GLY A 13 11.98 -14.37 8.28
C GLY A 13 11.76 -15.19 9.54
N ALA A 14 12.71 -15.09 10.47
CA ALA A 14 12.77 -15.95 11.65
C ALA A 14 11.94 -15.42 12.85
N TYR A 15 10.85 -14.68 12.64
CA TYR A 15 10.06 -14.06 13.72
C TYR A 15 9.50 -15.05 14.76
N ARG A 16 9.42 -16.34 14.40
CA ARG A 16 8.97 -17.41 15.32
C ARG A 16 10.05 -17.92 16.26
N GLN A 17 11.31 -17.54 16.05
CA GLN A 17 12.41 -17.95 16.91
C GLN A 17 12.43 -17.10 18.20
N PRO A 18 12.84 -17.66 19.34
CA PRO A 18 12.96 -16.91 20.58
C PRO A 18 13.83 -15.65 20.42
N GLY A 19 13.35 -14.53 20.96
CA GLY A 19 14.04 -13.23 20.89
C GLY A 19 13.95 -12.54 19.52
N ARG A 20 13.24 -13.10 18.54
CA ARG A 20 13.00 -12.49 17.23
C ARG A 20 11.52 -12.18 17.06
N HIS A 21 11.21 -10.90 16.93
CA HIS A 21 9.84 -10.42 16.73
C HIS A 21 9.84 -9.13 15.91
N TRP A 22 8.68 -8.79 15.40
CA TRP A 22 8.40 -7.49 14.78
C TRP A 22 7.53 -6.69 15.73
N ASP A 23 7.91 -5.45 16.06
CA ASP A 23 7.07 -4.53 16.84
C ASP A 23 5.99 -3.91 15.95
N VAL A 24 6.37 -3.52 14.74
CA VAL A 24 5.49 -2.89 13.74
C VAL A 24 5.80 -3.48 12.38
N ILE A 25 4.78 -3.71 11.59
CA ILE A 25 4.89 -4.07 10.18
C ILE A 25 4.02 -3.11 9.38
N SER A 26 4.64 -2.31 8.51
CA SER A 26 3.93 -1.56 7.48
C SER A 26 3.88 -2.36 6.17
N PHE A 27 2.74 -2.33 5.48
CA PHE A 27 2.57 -3.07 4.24
C PHE A 27 1.69 -2.32 3.25
N ASN A 28 1.96 -2.55 1.97
CA ASN A 28 1.26 -1.93 0.84
C ASN A 28 1.23 -2.91 -0.33
N HIS A 29 0.13 -2.92 -1.06
CA HIS A 29 -0.03 -3.62 -2.32
C HIS A 29 -0.87 -2.76 -3.26
N GLY A 30 -0.27 -2.23 -4.31
CA GLY A 30 -0.95 -1.30 -5.20
C GLY A 30 -0.45 -1.32 -6.64
N HIS A 31 0.62 -0.61 -6.97
CA HIS A 31 1.04 -0.40 -8.37
C HIS A 31 1.22 -1.70 -9.18
N TRP A 32 1.74 -2.76 -8.55
CA TRP A 32 1.91 -4.06 -9.22
C TRP A 32 0.63 -4.87 -9.35
N ASP A 33 -0.42 -4.47 -8.62
CA ASP A 33 -1.74 -5.11 -8.64
C ASP A 33 -2.74 -4.38 -9.54
N SER A 34 -2.29 -3.37 -10.26
CA SER A 34 -3.13 -2.47 -11.08
C SER A 34 -3.80 -3.13 -12.30
N LYS A 35 -3.68 -4.43 -12.47
CA LYS A 35 -4.37 -5.21 -13.50
C LYS A 35 -5.24 -6.33 -12.92
N ASN A 36 -5.37 -6.39 -11.61
CA ASN A 36 -6.17 -7.43 -10.95
C ASN A 36 -7.67 -7.08 -10.99
N ASP A 37 -8.49 -8.10 -10.84
CA ASP A 37 -9.89 -7.93 -10.46
C ASP A 37 -10.00 -7.70 -8.94
N LYS A 38 -11.15 -7.13 -8.53
CA LYS A 38 -11.39 -6.78 -7.13
C LYS A 38 -11.34 -8.00 -6.21
N ALA A 39 -12.01 -9.08 -6.61
CA ALA A 39 -12.16 -10.26 -5.76
C ALA A 39 -10.81 -10.92 -5.47
N SER A 40 -10.02 -11.19 -6.50
CA SER A 40 -8.68 -11.76 -6.36
C SER A 40 -7.73 -10.85 -5.56
N TYR A 41 -7.82 -9.53 -5.77
CA TYR A 41 -7.03 -8.57 -5.01
C TYR A 41 -7.36 -8.62 -3.51
N GLN A 42 -8.64 -8.56 -3.17
CA GLN A 42 -9.10 -8.58 -1.78
C GLN A 42 -8.80 -9.92 -1.09
N GLU A 43 -9.03 -11.05 -1.76
CA GLU A 43 -8.70 -12.38 -1.23
C GLU A 43 -7.20 -12.51 -0.91
N ASN A 44 -6.33 -12.06 -1.82
CA ASN A 44 -4.89 -12.08 -1.57
C ASN A 44 -4.49 -11.19 -0.40
N LEU A 45 -5.12 -10.02 -0.27
CA LEU A 45 -4.83 -9.09 0.82
C LEU A 45 -5.26 -9.67 2.17
N GLU A 46 -6.42 -10.31 2.26
CA GLU A 46 -6.88 -11.00 3.48
C GLU A 46 -5.94 -12.15 3.89
N LYS A 47 -5.44 -12.93 2.93
CA LYS A 47 -4.45 -13.98 3.21
C LYS A 47 -3.15 -13.40 3.76
N ILE A 48 -2.68 -12.28 3.20
CA ILE A 48 -1.50 -11.57 3.71
C ILE A 48 -1.74 -11.09 5.15
N ILE A 49 -2.86 -10.42 5.42
CA ILE A 49 -3.21 -9.94 6.76
C ILE A 49 -3.27 -11.10 7.76
N THR A 50 -3.85 -12.23 7.37
CA THR A 50 -3.92 -13.42 8.21
C THR A 50 -2.52 -13.89 8.64
N GLU A 51 -1.53 -13.88 7.74
CA GLU A 51 -0.15 -14.25 8.08
C GLU A 51 0.54 -13.16 8.93
N LEU A 52 0.34 -11.87 8.59
CA LEU A 52 0.90 -10.76 9.36
C LEU A 52 0.39 -10.76 10.81
N LYS A 53 -0.87 -11.05 11.06
CA LYS A 53 -1.45 -11.12 12.42
C LYS A 53 -0.79 -12.19 13.29
N LYS A 54 -0.26 -13.25 12.73
CA LYS A 54 0.48 -14.29 13.48
C LYS A 54 1.75 -13.76 14.12
N THR A 55 2.31 -12.67 13.62
CA THR A 55 3.50 -12.02 14.20
C THR A 55 3.22 -11.30 15.50
N LYS A 56 1.94 -10.96 15.77
CA LYS A 56 1.50 -10.09 16.87
C LYS A 56 2.07 -8.65 16.80
N ALA A 57 2.70 -8.28 15.70
CA ALA A 57 3.14 -6.92 15.44
C ALA A 57 1.95 -5.98 15.30
N LYS A 58 2.15 -4.70 15.60
CA LYS A 58 1.20 -3.64 15.19
C LYS A 58 1.26 -3.50 13.68
N LEU A 59 0.11 -3.54 13.02
CA LEU A 59 0.03 -3.49 11.57
C LEU A 59 -0.37 -2.10 11.09
N ILE A 60 0.31 -1.64 10.03
CA ILE A 60 0.02 -0.38 9.36
C ILE A 60 -0.21 -0.68 7.87
N TRP A 61 -1.43 -0.45 7.41
CA TRP A 61 -1.69 -0.38 5.98
C TRP A 61 -1.28 0.99 5.45
N VAL A 62 -0.47 1.00 4.39
CA VAL A 62 -0.06 2.25 3.71
C VAL A 62 -0.83 2.35 2.40
N THR A 63 -1.59 3.42 2.19
CA THR A 63 -2.27 3.65 0.91
C THR A 63 -1.27 3.85 -0.21
N THR A 64 -1.61 3.40 -1.40
CA THR A 64 -0.71 3.53 -2.56
C THR A 64 -0.80 4.94 -3.13
N CYS A 65 0.36 5.56 -3.31
CA CYS A 65 0.47 6.91 -3.88
C CYS A 65 -0.19 7.02 -5.26
N PRO A 66 -0.62 8.22 -5.67
CA PRO A 66 -1.23 8.44 -6.98
C PRO A 66 -0.30 8.03 -8.14
N VAL A 67 -0.89 7.75 -9.29
CA VAL A 67 -0.16 7.61 -10.56
C VAL A 67 -0.22 8.96 -11.29
N PRO A 68 0.90 9.67 -11.47
CA PRO A 68 0.90 11.02 -12.08
C PRO A 68 0.63 10.96 -13.58
N ASN A 69 1.24 9.96 -14.21
CA ASN A 69 1.09 9.64 -15.61
C ASN A 69 0.80 8.15 -15.72
N GLY A 70 0.21 7.75 -16.80
CA GLY A 70 -0.08 6.34 -17.02
C GLY A 70 -0.44 6.10 -18.46
N PHE A 71 -0.53 4.86 -18.81
CA PHE A 71 -1.07 4.46 -20.10
C PHE A 71 -2.58 4.69 -20.12
N PRO A 72 -3.18 4.88 -21.29
CA PRO A 72 -4.64 4.93 -21.42
C PRO A 72 -5.30 3.73 -20.75
N PRO A 73 -6.49 3.89 -20.16
CA PRO A 73 -7.21 2.79 -19.56
C PRO A 73 -7.45 1.67 -20.58
N ALA A 74 -7.19 0.44 -20.17
CA ALA A 74 -7.49 -0.73 -20.97
C ALA A 74 -9.00 -1.04 -20.89
N ALA A 75 -9.76 -0.72 -21.91
CA ALA A 75 -11.22 -0.87 -21.93
C ALA A 75 -11.67 -2.33 -21.67
N ASP A 76 -10.91 -3.31 -22.16
CA ASP A 76 -11.22 -4.73 -21.96
C ASP A 76 -11.07 -5.13 -20.47
N LEU A 77 -10.02 -4.65 -19.79
CA LEU A 77 -9.84 -4.88 -18.35
C LEU A 77 -11.00 -4.32 -17.54
N ILE A 78 -11.49 -3.13 -17.90
CA ILE A 78 -12.63 -2.49 -17.22
C ILE A 78 -13.91 -3.33 -17.41
N LYS A 79 -14.18 -3.80 -18.61
CA LYS A 79 -15.33 -4.67 -18.90
C LYS A 79 -15.29 -5.98 -18.11
N GLU A 80 -14.10 -6.51 -17.86
CA GLU A 80 -13.88 -7.72 -17.04
C GLU A 80 -13.92 -7.45 -15.53
N GLY A 81 -14.27 -6.25 -15.09
CA GLY A 81 -14.28 -5.87 -13.67
C GLY A 81 -12.89 -5.75 -13.04
N ARG A 82 -11.85 -5.65 -13.86
CA ARG A 82 -10.46 -5.48 -13.44
C ARG A 82 -10.10 -3.99 -13.38
N SER A 83 -9.05 -3.69 -12.63
CA SER A 83 -8.47 -2.35 -12.63
C SER A 83 -7.88 -2.03 -14.02
N PRO A 84 -8.01 -0.77 -14.50
CA PRO A 84 -7.61 -0.39 -15.86
C PRO A 84 -6.09 -0.37 -16.11
N GLY A 85 -5.30 -0.90 -15.21
CA GLY A 85 -3.85 -0.84 -15.30
C GLY A 85 -3.28 0.39 -14.60
N ARG A 86 -2.01 0.68 -14.83
CA ARG A 86 -1.31 1.79 -14.18
C ARG A 86 -1.59 3.11 -14.91
N THR A 87 -2.76 3.67 -14.65
CA THR A 87 -3.23 4.93 -15.23
C THR A 87 -3.48 5.98 -14.15
N ALA A 88 -3.52 7.25 -14.53
CA ALA A 88 -3.94 8.31 -13.62
C ALA A 88 -5.35 8.00 -13.05
N GLY A 89 -5.52 8.18 -11.76
CA GLY A 89 -6.78 7.90 -11.07
C GLY A 89 -7.01 6.44 -10.66
N VAL A 90 -6.14 5.51 -11.02
CA VAL A 90 -6.36 4.08 -10.73
C VAL A 90 -6.29 3.77 -9.22
N MET A 91 -5.45 4.47 -8.48
CA MET A 91 -5.31 4.20 -7.05
C MET A 91 -6.53 4.68 -6.26
N GLU A 92 -6.99 5.89 -6.51
CA GLU A 92 -8.15 6.48 -5.83
C GLU A 92 -9.50 5.87 -6.26
N LYS A 93 -9.61 5.40 -7.49
CA LYS A 93 -10.87 4.85 -8.02
C LYS A 93 -11.03 3.35 -7.80
N PHE A 94 -9.93 2.62 -7.66
CA PHE A 94 -9.94 1.16 -7.62
C PHE A 94 -9.17 0.62 -6.42
N LEU A 95 -7.82 0.64 -6.44
CA LEU A 95 -7.01 -0.17 -5.53
C LEU A 95 -7.09 0.29 -4.06
N ASN A 96 -6.97 1.58 -3.80
CA ASN A 96 -7.08 2.07 -2.43
C ASN A 96 -8.49 1.84 -1.85
N PRO A 97 -9.61 2.14 -2.55
CA PRO A 97 -10.93 1.78 -2.08
C PRO A 97 -11.10 0.28 -1.83
N TRP A 98 -10.63 -0.59 -2.73
CA TRP A 98 -10.72 -2.04 -2.55
C TRP A 98 -9.95 -2.53 -1.32
N ALA A 99 -8.75 -1.96 -1.09
CA ALA A 99 -7.96 -2.25 0.09
C ALA A 99 -8.66 -1.77 1.36
N LEU A 100 -9.19 -0.54 1.37
CA LEU A 100 -9.86 0.04 2.53
C LEU A 100 -11.13 -0.72 2.91
N GLU A 101 -11.85 -1.31 1.94
CA GLU A 101 -12.97 -2.23 2.25
C GLU A 101 -12.49 -3.45 3.05
N VAL A 102 -11.32 -4.00 2.71
CA VAL A 102 -10.72 -5.10 3.50
C VAL A 102 -10.29 -4.60 4.87
N MET A 103 -9.59 -3.46 4.95
CA MET A 103 -9.08 -2.91 6.21
C MET A 103 -10.22 -2.61 7.21
N LYS A 104 -11.40 -2.23 6.74
CA LYS A 104 -12.59 -2.02 7.61
C LYS A 104 -12.97 -3.25 8.44
N LYS A 105 -12.56 -4.45 8.03
CA LYS A 105 -12.79 -5.69 8.79
C LYS A 105 -11.79 -5.87 9.95
N TYR A 106 -10.75 -5.06 10.00
CA TYR A 106 -9.60 -5.18 10.91
C TYR A 106 -9.32 -3.84 11.59
N SER A 107 -10.13 -3.49 12.58
CA SER A 107 -10.04 -2.19 13.28
C SER A 107 -8.71 -1.95 13.98
N GLU A 108 -7.94 -3.01 14.22
CA GLU A 108 -6.61 -2.95 14.82
C GLU A 108 -5.51 -2.53 13.82
N ILE A 109 -5.79 -2.52 12.51
CA ILE A 109 -4.84 -2.08 11.48
C ILE A 109 -4.92 -0.57 11.33
N SER A 110 -3.83 0.12 11.63
CA SER A 110 -3.74 1.56 11.43
C SER A 110 -3.57 1.90 9.94
N ILE A 111 -4.17 3.01 9.50
CA ILE A 111 -4.09 3.48 8.11
C ILE A 111 -3.13 4.66 8.01
N CYS A 112 -2.04 4.49 7.27
CA CYS A 112 -1.13 5.57 6.89
C CYS A 112 -1.48 6.05 5.48
N ASP A 113 -2.15 7.19 5.37
CA ASP A 113 -2.67 7.69 4.09
C ASP A 113 -1.64 8.49 3.30
N GLN A 114 -0.67 7.78 2.69
CA GLN A 114 0.32 8.40 1.82
C GLN A 114 -0.28 8.96 0.53
N TRP A 115 -1.41 8.39 0.06
CA TRP A 115 -2.09 8.93 -1.11
C TRP A 115 -2.58 10.34 -0.85
N GLN A 116 -3.27 10.56 0.28
CA GLN A 116 -3.76 11.87 0.66
C GLN A 116 -2.61 12.85 0.92
N PHE A 117 -1.53 12.39 1.59
CA PHE A 117 -0.35 13.20 1.81
C PHE A 117 0.24 13.75 0.50
N VAL A 118 0.35 12.92 -0.53
CA VAL A 118 0.84 13.37 -1.84
C VAL A 118 -0.14 14.36 -2.48
N LYS A 119 -1.44 14.11 -2.39
CA LYS A 119 -2.48 15.01 -2.92
C LYS A 119 -2.50 16.36 -2.23
N ASP A 120 -2.35 16.41 -0.92
CA ASP A 120 -2.32 17.65 -0.14
C ASP A 120 -1.09 18.53 -0.45
N ASN A 121 -0.05 17.94 -1.04
CA ASN A 121 1.16 18.63 -1.48
C ASN A 121 1.25 18.80 -3.00
N GLU A 122 0.12 18.63 -3.73
CA GLU A 122 0.09 18.63 -5.19
C GLU A 122 0.56 19.95 -5.80
N ASP A 123 0.17 21.09 -5.23
CA ASP A 123 0.51 22.41 -5.76
C ASP A 123 1.96 22.84 -5.53
N GLY A 124 2.62 22.31 -4.50
CA GLY A 124 3.99 22.64 -4.12
C GLY A 124 5.03 21.62 -4.59
N ILE A 125 4.90 20.42 -4.11
CA ILE A 125 5.90 19.35 -4.29
C ILE A 125 5.40 18.14 -5.07
N TYR A 126 4.13 18.12 -5.47
CA TYR A 126 3.57 16.98 -6.20
C TYR A 126 4.36 16.67 -7.48
N LYS A 127 4.71 17.69 -8.28
CA LYS A 127 5.54 17.53 -9.49
C LYS A 127 6.94 17.01 -9.17
N GLU A 128 7.45 17.33 -8.01
CA GLU A 128 8.78 16.92 -7.55
C GLU A 128 8.77 15.50 -6.94
N PHE A 129 7.58 14.95 -6.63
CA PHE A 129 7.47 13.62 -6.05
C PHE A 129 7.85 12.50 -7.00
N TRP A 130 7.79 12.74 -8.31
CA TRP A 130 8.07 11.70 -9.30
C TRP A 130 9.42 11.82 -9.98
N ALA A 131 10.06 10.67 -10.18
CA ALA A 131 11.26 10.53 -10.99
C ALA A 131 10.90 10.40 -12.48
N GLY A 132 10.39 11.47 -13.10
CA GLY A 132 9.96 11.45 -14.49
C GLY A 132 8.50 11.02 -14.68
N LYS A 133 8.22 10.09 -15.61
CA LYS A 133 6.86 9.70 -16.01
C LYS A 133 6.39 8.38 -15.40
N ASP A 134 6.90 8.03 -14.24
CA ASP A 134 6.53 6.78 -13.61
C ASP A 134 6.13 6.98 -12.14
N VAL A 135 5.95 5.92 -11.39
CA VAL A 135 5.45 5.96 -10.00
C VAL A 135 6.55 6.04 -8.96
N HIS A 136 7.80 6.15 -9.37
CA HIS A 136 8.92 6.21 -8.45
C HIS A 136 9.22 7.64 -8.05
N PHE A 137 9.50 7.82 -6.77
CA PHE A 137 9.96 9.08 -6.21
C PHE A 137 11.46 9.02 -5.97
N ASN A 138 12.14 10.18 -6.01
CA ASN A 138 13.55 10.28 -5.71
C ASN A 138 13.85 11.54 -4.87
N GLY A 139 15.04 11.56 -4.25
CA GLY A 139 15.53 12.70 -3.48
C GLY A 139 14.56 13.16 -2.40
N ASN A 140 14.49 14.48 -2.20
CA ASN A 140 13.68 15.11 -1.16
C ASN A 140 12.19 14.65 -1.12
N PRO A 141 11.47 14.47 -2.23
CA PRO A 141 10.11 13.90 -2.19
C PRO A 141 10.04 12.50 -1.58
N ALA A 142 11.00 11.63 -1.88
CA ALA A 142 11.06 10.28 -1.28
C ALA A 142 11.34 10.36 0.23
N ASP A 143 12.26 11.25 0.65
CA ASP A 143 12.58 11.48 2.05
C ASP A 143 11.34 11.97 2.83
N LYS A 144 10.56 12.89 2.27
CA LYS A 144 9.31 13.39 2.89
C LYS A 144 8.26 12.30 3.05
N LEU A 145 8.13 11.38 2.07
CA LEU A 145 7.25 10.22 2.21
C LEU A 145 7.74 9.29 3.32
N GLY A 146 9.05 9.06 3.40
CA GLY A 146 9.67 8.29 4.47
C GLY A 146 9.45 8.92 5.86
N GLU A 147 9.61 10.24 5.99
CA GLU A 147 9.31 10.97 7.23
C GLU A 147 7.83 10.87 7.62
N PHE A 148 6.92 10.99 6.66
CA PHE A 148 5.48 10.87 6.91
C PHE A 148 5.14 9.48 7.47
N LEU A 149 5.63 8.41 6.84
CA LEU A 149 5.46 7.04 7.35
C LEU A 149 6.14 6.87 8.72
N GLY A 150 7.35 7.38 8.89
CA GLY A 150 8.09 7.29 10.15
C GLY A 150 7.35 7.94 11.32
N LYS A 151 6.75 9.11 11.12
CA LYS A 151 5.89 9.76 12.11
C LYS A 151 4.69 8.91 12.48
N HIS A 152 4.05 8.27 11.50
CA HIS A 152 2.92 7.37 11.73
C HIS A 152 3.33 6.13 12.53
N VAL A 153 4.47 5.51 12.20
CA VAL A 153 5.05 4.39 12.97
C VAL A 153 5.28 4.78 14.43
N LEU A 154 5.87 5.95 14.68
CA LEU A 154 6.10 6.46 16.05
C LEU A 154 4.79 6.67 16.81
N GLN A 155 3.73 7.18 16.17
CA GLN A 155 2.42 7.33 16.81
C GLN A 155 1.84 5.98 17.22
N VAL A 156 1.88 4.99 16.31
CA VAL A 156 1.37 3.64 16.58
C VAL A 156 2.16 2.96 17.71
N THR A 157 3.46 3.19 17.81
CA THR A 157 4.29 2.58 18.86
C THR A 157 4.10 3.21 20.24
N ARG A 158 3.79 4.52 20.31
CA ARG A 158 3.60 5.25 21.59
C ARG A 158 2.28 4.92 22.27
N ASN A 159 1.26 4.53 21.53
CA ASN A 159 -0.06 4.16 22.08
C ASN A 159 -0.02 2.71 22.63
N ARG A 160 0.83 2.50 23.64
CA ARG A 160 0.89 1.25 24.41
C ARG A 160 -0.05 1.30 25.60
#